data_91ef04149bd11d2067c8d921e991054e
#
_entry.id   91ef04149bd11d2067c8d921e991054e
#
_cell.length_a   1.000
_cell.length_b   1.000
_cell.length_c   1.000
_cell.angle_alpha   90.00
_cell.angle_beta   90.00
_cell.angle_gamma   90.00
#
_symmetry.space_group_name_H-M   'P 1'
#
loop_
_entity.id
_entity.type
_entity.pdbx_description
1 polymer ?
#
loop_
_entity_poly.entity_id
_entity_poly.type
_entity_poly.pdbx_seq_one_letter_code
_entity_poly.pdbx_strand_id
1 'polypeptide(L)' 'MSDKEIVEIVGHYLKDKHPGGATLEALTQGVRHEQDWWYVPARPSFEPPRQYEYYEVLADVEGDIEDIEHLTVLLLPTAP' A
#
# COMPACT_ATOMS: atom_id res chain seq x y z
N MET A 1 16.78 -2.40 5.46
CA MET A 1 15.69 -2.94 4.63
C MET A 1 15.73 -2.26 3.27
N SER A 2 15.61 -3.03 2.21
CA SER A 2 15.66 -2.50 0.84
C SER A 2 14.26 -2.11 0.35
N ASP A 3 14.21 -1.33 -0.73
CA ASP A 3 12.95 -0.98 -1.38
C ASP A 3 12.16 -2.22 -1.78
N LYS A 4 12.86 -3.24 -2.29
CA LYS A 4 12.24 -4.50 -2.69
C LYS A 4 11.60 -5.20 -1.51
N GLU A 5 12.27 -5.23 -0.37
CA GLU A 5 11.73 -5.87 0.83
C GLU A 5 10.48 -5.19 1.34
N ILE A 6 10.46 -3.85 1.37
CA ILE A 6 9.27 -3.14 1.85
C ILE A 6 8.09 -3.34 0.88
N VAL A 7 8.36 -3.38 -0.42
CA VAL A 7 7.32 -3.62 -1.42
C VAL A 7 6.74 -5.03 -1.26
N GLU A 8 7.58 -6.01 -0.99
CA GLU A 8 7.10 -7.38 -0.75
C GLU A 8 6.21 -7.46 0.50
N ILE A 9 6.60 -6.78 1.58
CA ILE A 9 5.78 -6.73 2.80
C ILE A 9 4.44 -6.08 2.51
N VAL A 10 4.44 -4.91 1.89
CA VAL A 10 3.21 -4.19 1.56
C VAL A 10 2.33 -5.04 0.63
N GLY A 11 2.93 -5.63 -0.39
CA GLY A 11 2.20 -6.48 -1.34
C GLY A 11 1.50 -7.65 -0.67
N HIS A 12 2.13 -8.22 0.34
CA HIS A 12 1.53 -9.31 1.12
C HIS A 12 0.24 -8.86 1.81
N TYR A 13 0.24 -7.65 2.39
CA TYR A 13 -0.93 -7.12 3.07
C TYR A 13 -2.01 -6.63 2.09
N LEU A 14 -1.62 -6.23 0.88
CA LEU A 14 -2.58 -5.80 -0.16
C LEU A 14 -3.25 -6.97 -0.87
N LYS A 15 -2.66 -8.15 -0.79
CA LYS A 15 -3.07 -9.31 -1.57
C LYS A 15 -4.55 -9.67 -1.42
N ASP A 16 -5.09 -9.55 -0.22
CA ASP A 16 -6.47 -9.93 0.08
C ASP A 16 -7.43 -8.74 0.06
N LYS A 17 -6.99 -7.59 -0.41
CA LYS A 17 -7.79 -6.37 -0.42
C LYS A 17 -8.27 -6.06 -1.83
N HIS A 18 -9.59 -5.87 -1.97
CA HIS A 18 -10.20 -5.66 -3.29
C HIS A 18 -11.23 -4.52 -3.23
N PRO A 19 -10.79 -3.25 -3.06
CA PRO A 19 -11.73 -2.14 -3.01
C PRO A 19 -12.50 -2.02 -4.33
N GLY A 20 -13.83 -2.12 -4.26
CA GLY A 20 -14.66 -2.08 -5.46
C GLY A 20 -14.38 -3.21 -6.44
N GLY A 21 -13.76 -4.32 -6.00
CA GLY A 21 -13.38 -5.44 -6.84
C GLY A 21 -12.00 -5.30 -7.48
N ALA A 22 -11.33 -4.16 -7.32
CA ALA A 22 -9.99 -3.96 -7.89
C ALA A 22 -8.95 -4.73 -7.09
N THR A 23 -7.89 -5.17 -7.76
CA THR A 23 -6.71 -5.69 -7.07
C THR A 23 -5.74 -4.55 -6.85
N LEU A 24 -4.90 -4.66 -5.82
CA LEU A 24 -3.93 -3.63 -5.47
C LEU A 24 -2.52 -4.17 -5.62
N GLU A 25 -1.63 -3.34 -6.17
CA GLU A 25 -0.23 -3.68 -6.38
C GLU A 25 0.66 -2.62 -5.75
N ALA A 26 1.65 -3.07 -4.97
CA ALA A 26 2.68 -2.18 -4.46
C ALA A 26 3.76 -2.03 -5.53
N LEU A 27 4.18 -0.79 -5.79
CA LEU A 27 5.15 -0.50 -6.84
C LEU A 27 6.52 -0.24 -6.24
N THR A 28 7.55 -0.85 -6.81
CA THR A 28 8.94 -0.58 -6.41
C THR A 28 9.37 0.82 -6.85
N GLN A 29 8.92 1.23 -8.02
CA GLN A 29 9.24 2.54 -8.55
C GLN A 29 8.46 3.61 -7.75
N GLY A 30 9.17 4.58 -7.23
CA GLY A 30 8.56 5.65 -6.45
C GLY A 30 8.59 5.42 -4.94
N VAL A 31 9.17 4.31 -4.48
CA VAL A 31 9.38 4.08 -3.06
C VAL A 31 10.38 5.11 -2.53
N ARG A 32 10.07 5.67 -1.36
CA ARG A 32 10.99 6.57 -0.66
C ARG A 32 11.10 6.16 0.79
N HIS A 33 12.26 6.36 1.37
CA HIS A 33 12.51 6.12 2.79
C HIS A 33 13.08 7.41 3.37
N GLU A 34 12.31 8.07 4.21
CA GLU A 34 12.71 9.32 4.86
C GLU A 34 12.58 9.16 6.36
N GLN A 35 13.70 9.27 7.08
CA GLN A 35 13.76 9.01 8.51
C GLN A 35 13.25 7.58 8.78
N ASP A 36 12.20 7.44 9.58
CA ASP A 36 11.62 6.12 9.87
C ASP A 36 10.37 5.81 9.04
N TRP A 37 10.05 6.66 8.06
CA TRP A 37 8.84 6.52 7.25
C TRP A 37 9.17 5.92 5.89
N TRP A 38 8.34 4.97 5.48
CA TRP A 38 8.38 4.41 4.14
C TRP A 38 7.18 4.90 3.34
N TYR A 39 7.43 5.39 2.14
CA TYR A 39 6.37 5.83 1.22
C TYR A 39 6.34 4.85 0.07
N VAL A 40 5.23 4.10 -0.06
CA VAL A 40 5.10 3.05 -1.06
C VAL A 40 3.88 3.31 -1.93
N PRO A 41 4.06 3.48 -3.25
CA PRO A 41 2.92 3.64 -4.14
C PRO A 41 2.09 2.37 -4.22
N ALA A 42 0.78 2.52 -4.23
CA ALA A 42 -0.16 1.43 -4.41
C ALA A 42 -1.03 1.73 -5.63
N ARG A 43 -1.10 0.79 -6.56
CA ARG A 43 -1.84 0.98 -7.81
C ARG A 43 -2.99 -0.01 -7.90
N PRO A 44 -4.23 0.47 -8.13
CA PRO A 44 -5.36 -0.43 -8.35
C PRO A 44 -5.36 -0.93 -9.80
N SER A 45 -5.95 -2.11 -10.04
CA SER A 45 -6.05 -2.69 -11.39
C SER A 45 -7.01 -1.89 -12.27
N PHE A 46 -7.97 -1.21 -11.66
CA PHE A 46 -8.83 -0.24 -12.34
C PHE A 46 -9.26 0.77 -11.29
N GLU A 47 -9.79 1.91 -11.74
CA GLU A 47 -10.23 2.96 -10.82
C GLU A 47 -11.44 2.49 -10.02
N PRO A 48 -11.33 2.38 -8.68
CA PRO A 48 -12.47 1.96 -7.87
C PRO A 48 -13.63 2.95 -8.00
N PRO A 49 -14.88 2.47 -8.08
CA PRO A 49 -16.03 3.37 -8.24
C PRO A 49 -16.23 4.30 -7.04
N ARG A 50 -15.73 3.91 -5.89
CA ARG A 50 -15.83 4.71 -4.66
C ARG A 50 -14.44 4.93 -4.09
N GLN A 51 -13.93 6.14 -4.23
CA GLN A 51 -12.58 6.48 -3.79
C GLN A 51 -12.38 6.28 -2.29
N TYR A 52 -13.40 6.53 -1.48
CA TYR A 52 -13.26 6.40 -0.03
C TYR A 52 -13.03 4.95 0.39
N GLU A 53 -13.58 3.98 -0.33
CA GLU A 53 -13.32 2.56 -0.04
C GLU A 53 -11.85 2.21 -0.29
N TYR A 54 -11.28 2.75 -1.34
CA TYR A 54 -9.88 2.55 -1.67
C TYR A 54 -8.98 3.16 -0.58
N TYR A 55 -9.25 4.41 -0.20
CA TYR A 55 -8.44 5.07 0.82
C TYR A 55 -8.59 4.40 2.18
N GLU A 56 -9.77 3.93 2.53
CA GLU A 56 -10.01 3.21 3.77
C GLU A 56 -9.22 1.90 3.83
N VAL A 57 -9.19 1.17 2.71
CA VAL A 57 -8.39 -0.06 2.60
C VAL A 57 -6.90 0.24 2.80
N LEU A 58 -6.39 1.30 2.19
CA LEU A 58 -5.00 1.68 2.36
C LEU A 58 -4.68 2.03 3.82
N ALA A 59 -5.58 2.75 4.48
CA ALA A 59 -5.39 3.10 5.88
C ALA A 59 -5.38 1.84 6.77
N ASP A 60 -6.26 0.89 6.51
CA ASP A 60 -6.31 -0.36 7.25
C ASP A 60 -5.01 -1.15 7.08
N VAL A 61 -4.48 -1.21 5.86
CA VAL A 61 -3.22 -1.89 5.58
C VAL A 61 -2.06 -1.20 6.29
N GLU A 62 -2.03 0.12 6.27
CA GLU A 62 -1.00 0.88 6.99
C GLU A 62 -1.01 0.55 8.48
N GLY A 63 -2.19 0.48 9.09
CA GLY A 63 -2.33 0.14 10.49
C GLY A 63 -1.88 -1.29 10.81
N ASP A 64 -2.24 -2.24 9.96
CA ASP A 64 -1.84 -3.64 10.13
C ASP A 64 -0.32 -3.79 10.05
N ILE A 65 0.31 -3.12 9.11
CA ILE A 65 1.76 -3.16 8.95
C ILE A 65 2.45 -2.58 10.19
N GLU A 66 1.94 -1.47 10.70
CA GLU A 66 2.48 -0.86 11.91
C GLU A 66 2.37 -1.81 13.10
N ASP A 67 1.19 -2.41 13.28
CA ASP A 67 0.94 -3.27 14.43
C ASP A 67 1.73 -4.58 14.39
N ILE A 68 1.87 -5.17 13.23
CA ILE A 68 2.45 -6.50 13.08
C ILE A 68 3.95 -6.43 12.75
N GLU A 69 4.32 -5.56 11.81
CA GLU A 69 5.70 -5.46 11.33
C GLU A 69 6.50 -4.39 12.06
N HIS A 70 5.83 -3.53 12.83
CA HIS A 70 6.47 -2.40 13.52
C HIS A 70 7.17 -1.44 12.56
N LEU A 71 6.55 -1.25 11.39
CA LEU A 71 7.04 -0.35 10.35
C LEU A 71 6.04 0.75 10.12
N THR A 72 6.52 1.98 9.92
CA THR A 72 5.67 3.09 9.57
C THR A 72 5.66 3.26 8.06
N VAL A 73 4.55 2.89 7.43
CA VAL A 73 4.39 2.93 5.98
C VAL A 73 3.22 3.83 5.63
N LEU A 74 3.43 4.72 4.68
CA LEU A 74 2.36 5.49 4.05
C LEU A 74 2.18 4.96 2.63
N LEU A 75 0.97 4.55 2.32
CA LEU A 75 0.64 4.06 0.99
C LEU A 75 0.13 5.23 0.15
N LEU A 76 0.75 5.43 -1.01
CA LEU A 76 0.44 6.54 -1.90
C LEU A 76 -0.49 6.03 -3.00
N PRO A 77 -1.76 6.46 -3.02
CA PRO A 77 -2.67 6.01 -4.07
C PRO A 77 -2.23 6.57 -5.42
N THR A 78 -2.20 5.70 -6.43
CA THR A 78 -1.83 6.10 -7.78
C THR A 78 -2.97 5.76 -8.74
N ALA A 79 -2.91 6.33 -9.95
CA ALA A 79 -3.84 5.97 -11.01
C ALA A 79 -3.55 4.55 -11.51
N PRO A 80 -4.57 3.84 -11.98
CA PRO A 80 -4.41 2.50 -12.53
C PRO A 80 -3.54 2.45 -13.77
#